data_3b993fb8dd7c2c6c7aa118cd5a41a881
#
_entry.id   3b993fb8dd7c2c6c7aa118cd5a41a881
#
_cell.length_a   1.000
_cell.length_b   1.000
_cell.length_c   1.000
_cell.angle_alpha   90.00
_cell.angle_beta   90.00
_cell.angle_gamma   90.00
#
_symmetry.space_group_name_H-M   'P 1'
#
loop_
_entity.id
_entity.type
_entity.pdbx_description
1 polymer ?
#
loop_
_entity_poly.entity_id
_entity_poly.type
_entity_poly.pdbx_seq_one_letter_code
_entity_poly.pdbx_strand_id
1 'polypeptide(L)'
;MISNEMTGYFLAIRAIGRHHRVEIEQARFEKIQSAWANLCNVLDLEESWDAVIQNYLDLEKGMLDAAARHMILSIFDYHNFQDIRLQFAVKLANLLSSCRAYLDHTPRNLNSLEPRRGETGAFRLATNREYDQRFGYRFMEALRNYSQHGGLPLHGASYGTRRREGEDEGMLQVSVATHVLVDKLRGNKSFKQSVLENVTEEKLPAEPLVRAYIEGVSCVHMELRNLLHERVARWMKVIRDAIATFSEGSPDGNILGLCAMQLGEKNQWIQSVPLVEDMLQRLEILQKRNRSLEWLTRSFVSNAPRPAIR
;
A
#
# COMPACT_ATOMS: atom_id res chain seq x y z
N MET A 1 44.56 -22.60 -28.52
CA MET A 1 43.07 -22.59 -28.64
C MET A 1 42.65 -21.17 -28.38
N ILE A 2 42.31 -20.44 -29.44
CA ILE A 2 41.87 -19.05 -29.39
C ILE A 2 40.49 -19.06 -28.79
N SER A 3 40.34 -18.49 -27.57
CA SER A 3 39.04 -18.26 -26.98
C SER A 3 38.27 -17.32 -27.88
N ASN A 4 37.18 -17.83 -28.49
CA ASN A 4 36.24 -16.97 -29.24
C ASN A 4 35.75 -15.91 -28.27
N GLU A 5 36.14 -14.66 -28.46
CA GLU A 5 35.66 -13.50 -27.73
C GLU A 5 34.21 -13.29 -28.15
N MET A 6 33.29 -13.74 -27.31
CA MET A 6 31.86 -13.62 -27.60
C MET A 6 31.39 -12.24 -27.13
N THR A 7 31.23 -11.33 -28.06
CA THR A 7 30.42 -10.10 -27.87
C THR A 7 28.98 -10.43 -28.22
N GLY A 8 28.01 -10.02 -27.39
CA GLY A 8 26.60 -10.30 -27.66
C GLY A 8 25.68 -10.25 -26.42
N TYR A 9 24.49 -10.78 -26.61
CA TYR A 9 23.47 -10.81 -25.55
C TYR A 9 23.16 -12.24 -25.16
N PHE A 10 23.06 -12.50 -23.85
CA PHE A 10 22.94 -13.86 -23.32
C PHE A 10 22.00 -13.91 -22.14
N LEU A 11 21.34 -15.05 -21.97
CA LEU A 11 20.80 -15.50 -20.67
C LEU A 11 21.89 -16.35 -20.02
N ALA A 12 22.32 -15.99 -18.82
CA ALA A 12 23.42 -16.66 -18.13
C ALA A 12 23.34 -16.47 -16.61
N ILE A 13 23.92 -17.41 -15.86
CA ILE A 13 24.08 -17.29 -14.41
C ILE A 13 25.25 -16.35 -14.10
N ARG A 14 25.00 -15.37 -13.24
CA ARG A 14 26.03 -14.45 -12.73
C ARG A 14 26.77 -15.08 -11.56
N ALA A 15 27.68 -16.01 -11.86
CA ALA A 15 28.54 -16.68 -10.88
C ALA A 15 29.95 -16.94 -11.43
N ILE A 16 30.88 -17.25 -10.53
CA ILE A 16 32.25 -17.61 -10.90
C ILE A 16 32.24 -19.02 -11.51
N GLY A 17 32.95 -19.22 -12.63
CA GLY A 17 33.07 -20.49 -13.31
C GLY A 17 32.50 -20.47 -14.74
N ARG A 18 32.46 -21.68 -15.35
CA ARG A 18 31.82 -21.87 -16.67
C ARG A 18 30.39 -22.35 -16.44
N HIS A 19 29.43 -21.52 -16.82
CA HIS A 19 28.00 -21.81 -16.74
C HIS A 19 27.40 -21.92 -18.14
N HIS A 20 26.29 -22.61 -18.22
CA HIS A 20 25.45 -22.64 -19.40
C HIS A 20 25.06 -21.19 -19.80
N ARG A 21 25.05 -20.93 -21.12
CA ARG A 21 24.64 -19.64 -21.67
C ARG A 21 23.70 -19.88 -22.85
N VAL A 22 22.66 -19.11 -22.95
CA VAL A 22 21.77 -19.08 -24.10
C VAL A 22 21.91 -17.74 -24.78
N GLU A 23 22.38 -17.74 -26.04
CA GLU A 23 22.45 -16.52 -26.83
C GLU A 23 21.03 -16.04 -27.16
N ILE A 24 20.84 -14.70 -27.09
CA ILE A 24 19.60 -14.05 -27.43
C ILE A 24 19.87 -12.85 -28.34
N GLU A 25 18.87 -12.45 -29.10
CA GLU A 25 18.97 -11.24 -29.92
C GLU A 25 18.91 -9.98 -29.04
N GLN A 26 19.52 -8.89 -29.53
CA GLN A 26 19.49 -7.57 -28.88
C GLN A 26 18.07 -7.11 -28.59
N ALA A 27 17.16 -7.25 -29.55
CA ALA A 27 15.75 -6.89 -29.37
C ALA A 27 15.06 -7.65 -28.21
N ARG A 28 15.44 -8.93 -27.99
CA ARG A 28 14.96 -9.71 -26.86
C ARG A 28 15.53 -9.22 -25.53
N PHE A 29 16.81 -8.87 -25.49
CA PHE A 29 17.46 -8.28 -24.32
C PHE A 29 16.79 -6.96 -23.92
N GLU A 30 16.61 -6.05 -24.87
CA GLU A 30 15.95 -4.75 -24.64
C GLU A 30 14.50 -4.91 -24.13
N LYS A 31 13.77 -5.89 -24.68
CA LYS A 31 12.42 -6.23 -24.21
C LYS A 31 12.40 -6.75 -22.78
N ILE A 32 13.36 -7.60 -22.40
CA ILE A 32 13.54 -8.11 -21.02
C ILE A 32 13.86 -6.94 -20.09
N GLN A 33 14.80 -6.08 -20.48
CA GLN A 33 15.21 -4.92 -19.69
C GLN A 33 14.05 -3.96 -19.43
N SER A 34 13.30 -3.62 -20.47
CA SER A 34 12.11 -2.76 -20.34
C SER A 34 11.03 -3.43 -19.46
N ALA A 35 10.74 -4.71 -19.65
CA ALA A 35 9.78 -5.44 -18.83
C ALA A 35 10.18 -5.46 -17.36
N TRP A 36 11.44 -5.73 -17.06
CA TRP A 36 11.96 -5.74 -15.69
C TRP A 36 11.84 -4.37 -15.03
N ALA A 37 12.31 -3.30 -15.69
CA ALA A 37 12.23 -1.95 -15.17
C ALA A 37 10.78 -1.52 -14.86
N ASN A 38 9.85 -1.84 -15.76
CA ASN A 38 8.43 -1.58 -15.55
C ASN A 38 7.85 -2.38 -14.38
N LEU A 39 8.21 -3.66 -14.24
CA LEU A 39 7.75 -4.48 -13.10
C LEU A 39 8.31 -3.98 -11.77
N CYS A 40 9.56 -3.49 -11.71
CA CYS A 40 10.10 -2.85 -10.52
C CYS A 40 9.27 -1.62 -10.12
N ASN A 41 8.92 -0.74 -11.07
CA ASN A 41 8.07 0.41 -10.79
C ASN A 41 6.66 0.01 -10.30
N VAL A 42 6.09 -1.07 -10.84
CA VAL A 42 4.79 -1.59 -10.38
C VAL A 42 4.92 -2.22 -8.99
N LEU A 43 6.00 -2.93 -8.70
CA LEU A 43 6.25 -3.48 -7.37
C LEU A 43 6.37 -2.37 -6.32
N ASP A 44 7.09 -1.29 -6.61
CA ASP A 44 7.18 -0.11 -5.75
C ASP A 44 5.81 0.50 -5.45
N LEU A 45 4.90 0.54 -6.43
CA LEU A 45 3.52 1.01 -6.24
C LEU A 45 2.75 0.10 -5.27
N GLU A 46 2.84 -1.22 -5.47
CA GLU A 46 2.16 -2.20 -4.63
C GLU A 46 2.73 -2.24 -3.21
N GLU A 47 4.04 -2.10 -3.03
CA GLU A 47 4.67 -2.03 -1.71
C GLU A 47 4.36 -0.73 -0.98
N SER A 48 4.28 0.40 -1.71
CA SER A 48 3.84 1.68 -1.14
C SER A 48 2.38 1.60 -0.67
N TRP A 49 1.51 0.93 -1.42
CA TRP A 49 0.12 0.67 -1.01
C TRP A 49 0.07 -0.28 0.18
N ASP A 50 0.87 -1.34 0.19
CA ASP A 50 0.96 -2.25 1.34
C ASP A 50 1.38 -1.52 2.62
N ALA A 51 2.32 -0.58 2.54
CA ALA A 51 2.71 0.25 3.69
C ALA A 51 1.53 1.07 4.25
N VAL A 52 0.64 1.58 3.40
CA VAL A 52 -0.62 2.23 3.84
C VAL A 52 -1.49 1.23 4.59
N ILE A 53 -1.71 0.04 4.02
CA ILE A 53 -2.52 -1.01 4.65
C ILE A 53 -1.95 -1.44 6.00
N GLN A 54 -0.63 -1.59 6.15
CA GLN A 54 0.00 -1.96 7.43
C GLN A 54 -0.19 -0.86 8.49
N ASN A 55 -0.04 0.42 8.13
CA ASN A 55 -0.31 1.53 9.06
C ASN A 55 -1.80 1.59 9.47
N TYR A 56 -2.72 1.32 8.54
CA TYR A 56 -4.14 1.27 8.84
C TYR A 56 -4.49 0.09 9.77
N LEU A 57 -3.94 -1.10 9.51
CA LEU A 57 -4.10 -2.26 10.38
C LEU A 57 -3.53 -2.01 11.78
N ASP A 58 -2.42 -1.29 11.90
CA ASP A 58 -1.85 -0.94 13.20
C ASP A 58 -2.76 0.00 14.00
N LEU A 59 -3.43 0.95 13.33
CA LEU A 59 -4.44 1.80 13.96
C LEU A 59 -5.65 0.99 14.45
N GLU A 60 -6.26 0.15 13.60
CA GLU A 60 -7.44 -0.66 13.94
C GLU A 60 -7.13 -1.69 15.06
N LYS A 61 -5.97 -2.36 15.00
CA LYS A 61 -5.52 -3.27 16.08
C LYS A 61 -5.35 -2.53 17.39
N GLY A 62 -4.79 -1.31 17.36
CA GLY A 62 -4.65 -0.49 18.56
C GLY A 62 -6.00 -0.16 19.21
N MET A 63 -7.03 0.13 18.40
CA MET A 63 -8.38 0.40 18.92
C MET A 63 -8.98 -0.83 19.61
N LEU A 64 -8.80 -2.02 19.03
CA LEU A 64 -9.25 -3.28 19.62
C LEU A 64 -8.50 -3.61 20.92
N ASP A 65 -7.18 -3.43 20.94
CA ASP A 65 -6.35 -3.63 22.13
C ASP A 65 -6.76 -2.69 23.27
N ALA A 66 -6.96 -1.40 22.98
CA ALA A 66 -7.40 -0.43 23.97
C ALA A 66 -8.78 -0.75 24.55
N ALA A 67 -9.74 -1.20 23.72
CA ALA A 67 -11.06 -1.64 24.17
C ALA A 67 -10.97 -2.89 25.07
N ALA A 68 -10.14 -3.87 24.68
CA ALA A 68 -9.92 -5.09 25.46
C ALA A 68 -9.26 -4.79 26.82
N ARG A 69 -8.22 -3.94 26.85
CA ARG A 69 -7.57 -3.49 28.09
C ARG A 69 -8.55 -2.78 29.01
N HIS A 70 -9.37 -1.89 28.48
CA HIS A 70 -10.37 -1.19 29.27
C HIS A 70 -11.40 -2.16 29.87
N MET A 71 -11.88 -3.12 29.09
CA MET A 71 -12.80 -4.15 29.56
C MET A 71 -12.24 -4.98 30.73
N ILE A 72 -10.94 -5.34 30.66
CA ILE A 72 -10.29 -6.23 31.63
C ILE A 72 -9.81 -5.47 32.87
N LEU A 73 -9.16 -4.33 32.67
CA LEU A 73 -8.43 -3.62 33.74
C LEU A 73 -9.26 -2.50 34.36
N SER A 74 -10.36 -2.07 33.72
CA SER A 74 -11.27 -1.01 34.20
C SER A 74 -10.55 0.28 34.61
N ILE A 75 -9.55 0.72 33.84
CA ILE A 75 -8.73 1.90 34.14
C ILE A 75 -9.47 3.13 33.62
N PHE A 76 -9.76 4.09 34.53
CA PHE A 76 -10.53 5.32 34.25
C PHE A 76 -9.81 6.59 34.72
N ASP A 77 -8.48 6.60 34.73
CA ASP A 77 -7.74 7.81 35.13
C ASP A 77 -7.36 8.71 33.96
N TYR A 78 -7.06 9.98 34.27
CA TYR A 78 -6.71 10.99 33.30
C TYR A 78 -5.45 10.63 32.49
N HIS A 79 -4.44 10.03 33.13
CA HIS A 79 -3.18 9.70 32.47
C HIS A 79 -3.40 8.63 31.40
N ASN A 80 -4.15 7.61 31.71
CA ASN A 80 -4.50 6.55 30.74
C ASN A 80 -5.23 7.13 29.51
N PHE A 81 -6.20 8.04 29.71
CA PHE A 81 -6.86 8.70 28.59
C PHE A 81 -5.91 9.52 27.72
N GLN A 82 -4.95 10.22 28.33
CA GLN A 82 -3.96 10.99 27.57
C GLN A 82 -2.98 10.09 26.82
N ASP A 83 -2.55 8.99 27.42
CA ASP A 83 -1.66 8.02 26.77
C ASP A 83 -2.34 7.36 25.56
N ILE A 84 -3.59 6.97 25.69
CA ILE A 84 -4.38 6.41 24.60
C ILE A 84 -4.56 7.45 23.48
N ARG A 85 -4.96 8.67 23.82
CA ARG A 85 -5.08 9.77 22.85
C ARG A 85 -3.78 9.98 22.08
N LEU A 86 -2.65 10.04 22.80
CA LEU A 86 -1.34 10.24 22.19
C LEU A 86 -0.94 9.06 21.30
N GLN A 87 -1.13 7.84 21.75
CA GLN A 87 -0.85 6.62 20.99
C GLN A 87 -1.61 6.61 19.65
N PHE A 88 -2.91 6.92 19.67
CA PHE A 88 -3.71 6.98 18.45
C PHE A 88 -3.37 8.18 17.58
N ALA A 89 -3.02 9.32 18.16
CA ALA A 89 -2.57 10.47 17.39
C ALA A 89 -1.30 10.16 16.60
N VAL A 90 -0.34 9.44 17.19
CA VAL A 90 0.88 8.98 16.51
C VAL A 90 0.56 7.99 15.40
N LYS A 91 -0.29 6.98 15.67
CA LYS A 91 -0.69 5.98 14.66
C LYS A 91 -1.43 6.65 13.49
N LEU A 92 -2.33 7.58 13.77
CA LEU A 92 -3.04 8.32 12.72
C LEU A 92 -2.09 9.22 11.92
N ALA A 93 -1.15 9.91 12.56
CA ALA A 93 -0.15 10.71 11.86
C ALA A 93 0.72 9.86 10.91
N ASN A 94 1.12 8.66 11.34
CA ASN A 94 1.86 7.71 10.51
C ASN A 94 1.02 7.24 9.31
N LEU A 95 -0.24 6.90 9.53
CA LEU A 95 -1.17 6.52 8.46
C LEU A 95 -1.34 7.66 7.44
N LEU A 96 -1.62 8.88 7.89
CA LEU A 96 -1.78 10.04 7.01
C LEU A 96 -0.50 10.34 6.21
N SER A 97 0.67 10.16 6.84
CA SER A 97 1.97 10.33 6.17
C SER A 97 2.21 9.26 5.11
N SER A 98 1.88 7.99 5.39
CA SER A 98 2.04 6.90 4.41
C SER A 98 1.07 7.04 3.23
N CYS A 99 -0.19 7.44 3.47
CA CYS A 99 -1.14 7.74 2.41
C CYS A 99 -0.61 8.87 1.52
N ARG A 100 -0.11 9.94 2.11
CA ARG A 100 0.43 11.07 1.35
C ARG A 100 1.66 10.67 0.55
N ALA A 101 2.59 9.92 1.13
CA ALA A 101 3.75 9.41 0.41
C ALA A 101 3.33 8.55 -0.80
N TYR A 102 2.35 7.65 -0.61
CA TYR A 102 1.78 6.86 -1.69
C TYR A 102 1.23 7.75 -2.82
N LEU A 103 0.36 8.72 -2.48
CA LEU A 103 -0.27 9.62 -3.46
C LEU A 103 0.75 10.51 -4.20
N ASP A 104 1.81 10.96 -3.53
CA ASP A 104 2.84 11.83 -4.11
C ASP A 104 3.85 11.06 -4.97
N HIS A 105 4.18 9.81 -4.61
CA HIS A 105 5.15 9.01 -5.33
C HIS A 105 4.56 8.29 -6.55
N THR A 106 3.28 7.91 -6.49
CA THR A 106 2.59 7.19 -7.58
C THR A 106 2.73 7.89 -8.94
N PRO A 107 2.51 9.22 -9.11
CA PRO A 107 2.71 9.87 -10.40
C PRO A 107 4.13 9.76 -10.96
N ARG A 108 5.16 9.74 -10.11
CA ARG A 108 6.55 9.55 -10.52
C ARG A 108 6.76 8.15 -11.08
N ASN A 109 6.31 7.13 -10.35
CA ASN A 109 6.43 5.74 -10.77
C ASN A 109 5.68 5.49 -12.09
N LEU A 110 4.47 6.06 -12.23
CA LEU A 110 3.70 5.97 -13.48
C LEU A 110 4.37 6.66 -14.66
N ASN A 111 5.02 7.79 -14.43
CA ASN A 111 5.78 8.50 -15.48
C ASN A 111 7.04 7.75 -15.91
N SER A 112 7.53 6.82 -15.10
CA SER A 112 8.67 5.95 -15.42
C SER A 112 8.27 4.70 -16.21
N LEU A 113 6.96 4.40 -16.35
CA LEU A 113 6.49 3.28 -17.16
C LEU A 113 6.61 3.55 -18.66
N GLU A 114 7.04 2.53 -19.41
CA GLU A 114 7.15 2.62 -20.86
C GLU A 114 6.37 1.50 -21.58
N PRO A 115 5.73 1.84 -22.70
CA PRO A 115 5.42 3.18 -23.19
C PRO A 115 4.39 3.91 -22.30
N ARG A 116 4.49 5.23 -22.17
CA ARG A 116 3.52 6.07 -21.43
C ARG A 116 2.17 6.09 -22.15
N ARG A 117 1.07 5.95 -21.41
CA ARG A 117 -0.29 5.89 -21.97
C ARG A 117 -1.31 6.74 -21.21
N GLY A 118 -0.85 7.78 -20.49
CA GLY A 118 -1.74 8.69 -19.76
C GLY A 118 -2.16 8.21 -18.36
N GLU A 119 -1.48 7.19 -17.82
CA GLU A 119 -1.78 6.60 -16.50
C GLU A 119 -1.76 7.65 -15.38
N THR A 120 -0.81 8.57 -15.41
CA THR A 120 -0.73 9.68 -14.44
C THR A 120 -1.96 10.59 -14.49
N GLY A 121 -2.51 10.84 -15.68
CA GLY A 121 -3.74 11.62 -15.85
C GLY A 121 -4.95 10.87 -15.26
N ALA A 122 -5.07 9.58 -15.56
CA ALA A 122 -6.14 8.73 -15.02
C ALA A 122 -6.07 8.65 -13.49
N PHE A 123 -4.87 8.47 -12.92
CA PHE A 123 -4.66 8.46 -11.47
C PHE A 123 -5.11 9.78 -10.81
N ARG A 124 -4.74 10.92 -11.40
CA ARG A 124 -5.16 12.24 -10.89
C ARG A 124 -6.67 12.43 -10.95
N LEU A 125 -7.31 11.99 -12.03
CA LEU A 125 -8.78 12.05 -12.16
C LEU A 125 -9.47 11.20 -11.09
N ALA A 126 -8.98 9.98 -10.85
CA ALA A 126 -9.49 9.11 -9.80
C ALA A 126 -9.33 9.75 -8.41
N THR A 127 -8.15 10.30 -8.11
CA THR A 127 -7.87 10.97 -6.83
C THR A 127 -8.78 12.19 -6.62
N ASN A 128 -8.95 13.03 -7.65
CA ASN A 128 -9.83 14.20 -7.57
C ASN A 128 -11.29 13.79 -7.35
N ARG A 129 -11.77 12.75 -8.04
CA ARG A 129 -13.13 12.24 -7.87
C ARG A 129 -13.37 11.77 -6.42
N GLU A 130 -12.47 10.98 -5.83
CA GLU A 130 -12.62 10.53 -4.44
C GLU A 130 -12.55 11.70 -3.45
N TYR A 131 -11.68 12.69 -3.71
CA TYR A 131 -11.63 13.93 -2.94
C TYR A 131 -12.96 14.71 -2.99
N ASP A 132 -13.56 14.86 -4.17
CA ASP A 132 -14.80 15.62 -4.35
C ASP A 132 -16.02 14.89 -3.75
N GLN A 133 -16.07 13.57 -3.85
CA GLN A 133 -17.22 12.79 -3.44
C GLN A 133 -17.23 12.45 -1.95
N ARG A 134 -16.06 12.32 -1.30
CA ARG A 134 -15.95 11.81 0.08
C ARG A 134 -15.52 12.90 1.05
N PHE A 135 -16.40 13.27 1.98
CA PHE A 135 -16.06 14.21 3.05
C PHE A 135 -14.86 13.72 3.87
N GLY A 136 -14.85 12.45 4.29
CA GLY A 136 -13.74 11.87 5.06
C GLY A 136 -12.40 11.96 4.33
N TYR A 137 -12.39 11.81 3.01
CA TYR A 137 -11.17 11.98 2.21
C TYR A 137 -10.66 13.43 2.30
N ARG A 138 -11.51 14.42 2.03
CA ARG A 138 -11.15 15.84 2.14
C ARG A 138 -10.69 16.23 3.53
N PHE A 139 -11.39 15.71 4.56
CA PHE A 139 -11.10 15.99 5.94
C PHE A 139 -9.73 15.44 6.35
N MET A 140 -9.40 14.19 6.00
CA MET A 140 -8.13 13.56 6.34
C MET A 140 -6.95 14.19 5.60
N GLU A 141 -7.10 14.62 4.35
CA GLU A 141 -6.08 15.41 3.64
C GLU A 141 -5.81 16.76 4.34
N ALA A 142 -6.86 17.45 4.79
CA ALA A 142 -6.71 18.69 5.56
C ALA A 142 -6.09 18.43 6.95
N LEU A 143 -6.49 17.33 7.62
CA LEU A 143 -5.97 16.94 8.93
C LEU A 143 -4.49 16.54 8.85
N ARG A 144 -4.06 15.94 7.74
CA ARG A 144 -2.64 15.65 7.48
C ARG A 144 -1.81 16.94 7.48
N ASN A 145 -2.26 17.97 6.78
CA ASN A 145 -1.55 19.25 6.78
C ASN A 145 -1.52 19.87 8.17
N TYR A 146 -2.65 19.82 8.90
CA TYR A 146 -2.70 20.24 10.29
C TYR A 146 -1.72 19.45 11.17
N SER A 147 -1.64 18.12 11.01
CA SER A 147 -0.75 17.28 11.83
C SER A 147 0.74 17.57 11.63
N GLN A 148 1.10 18.12 10.48
CA GLN A 148 2.50 18.47 10.19
C GLN A 148 2.91 19.87 10.67
N HIS A 149 1.96 20.80 10.75
CA HIS A 149 2.27 22.21 10.96
C HIS A 149 1.47 22.86 12.09
N GLY A 150 0.41 22.25 12.57
CA GLY A 150 -0.53 22.84 13.53
C GLY A 150 -0.61 22.10 14.87
N GLY A 151 -0.46 20.78 14.91
CA GLY A 151 -0.59 20.01 16.14
C GLY A 151 -0.93 18.54 15.92
N LEU A 152 -1.22 17.81 17.00
CA LEU A 152 -1.60 16.40 16.91
C LEU A 152 -2.97 16.22 16.23
N PRO A 153 -3.17 15.19 15.41
CA PRO A 153 -4.41 14.99 14.63
C PRO A 153 -5.61 14.58 15.49
N LEU A 154 -5.41 14.14 16.73
CA LEU A 154 -6.47 13.74 17.66
C LEU A 154 -6.43 14.59 18.93
N HIS A 155 -7.62 15.03 19.36
CA HIS A 155 -7.78 15.93 20.47
C HIS A 155 -8.42 15.28 21.71
N GLY A 156 -9.05 14.11 21.54
CA GLY A 156 -9.66 13.36 22.63
C GLY A 156 -9.82 11.89 22.32
N ALA A 157 -9.98 11.11 23.40
CA ALA A 157 -10.40 9.72 23.36
C ALA A 157 -11.50 9.53 24.41
N SER A 158 -12.41 8.58 24.18
CA SER A 158 -13.44 8.20 25.13
C SER A 158 -13.69 6.69 25.07
N TYR A 159 -14.06 6.14 26.22
CA TYR A 159 -14.61 4.80 26.29
C TYR A 159 -16.12 4.84 26.24
N GLY A 160 -16.72 3.89 25.53
CA GLY A 160 -18.15 3.66 25.47
C GLY A 160 -18.48 2.30 26.06
N THR A 161 -19.52 2.25 26.87
CA THR A 161 -20.09 1.01 27.36
C THR A 161 -21.57 0.99 27.03
N ARG A 162 -22.00 -0.03 26.28
CA ARG A 162 -23.42 -0.20 25.89
C ARG A 162 -23.90 -1.60 26.24
N ARG A 163 -25.06 -1.72 26.82
CA ARG A 163 -25.77 -3.00 26.93
C ARG A 163 -26.38 -3.35 25.58
N ARG A 164 -26.20 -4.57 25.14
CA ARG A 164 -26.87 -5.08 23.94
C ARG A 164 -28.31 -5.47 24.28
N GLU A 165 -29.20 -5.20 23.34
CA GLU A 165 -30.60 -5.55 23.39
C GLU A 165 -30.84 -6.80 22.52
N GLY A 166 -31.91 -7.56 22.82
CA GLY A 166 -32.29 -8.74 22.05
C GLY A 166 -31.63 -10.02 22.57
N GLU A 167 -31.24 -10.94 21.70
CA GLU A 167 -30.69 -12.26 22.06
C GLU A 167 -29.41 -12.20 22.91
N ASP A 168 -28.72 -11.07 22.87
CA ASP A 168 -27.52 -10.79 23.69
C ASP A 168 -27.83 -9.94 24.92
N GLU A 169 -29.06 -9.97 25.42
CA GLU A 169 -29.51 -9.15 26.56
C GLU A 169 -28.61 -9.35 27.79
N GLY A 170 -28.15 -8.24 28.36
CA GLY A 170 -27.24 -8.25 29.51
C GLY A 170 -25.75 -8.25 29.16
N MET A 171 -25.35 -8.51 27.93
CA MET A 171 -23.96 -8.38 27.52
C MET A 171 -23.54 -6.91 27.40
N LEU A 172 -22.32 -6.60 27.89
CA LEU A 172 -21.72 -5.27 27.77
C LEU A 172 -20.79 -5.24 26.55
N GLN A 173 -21.07 -4.32 25.64
CA GLN A 173 -20.15 -3.96 24.56
C GLN A 173 -19.28 -2.81 25.06
N VAL A 174 -17.97 -3.02 25.06
CA VAL A 174 -16.98 -1.98 25.37
C VAL A 174 -16.37 -1.49 24.06
N SER A 175 -16.24 -0.19 23.91
CA SER A 175 -15.64 0.45 22.74
C SER A 175 -14.73 1.59 23.15
N VAL A 176 -13.78 1.91 22.28
CA VAL A 176 -12.94 3.12 22.34
C VAL A 176 -13.27 3.95 21.11
N ALA A 177 -13.40 5.24 21.29
CA ALA A 177 -13.57 6.19 20.20
C ALA A 177 -12.57 7.34 20.34
N THR A 178 -12.03 7.79 19.22
CA THR A 178 -11.15 8.96 19.18
C THR A 178 -11.83 10.10 18.43
N HIS A 179 -11.50 11.34 18.80
CA HIS A 179 -12.17 12.49 18.18
C HIS A 179 -11.24 13.65 17.90
N VAL A 180 -11.68 14.40 16.89
CA VAL A 180 -11.13 15.69 16.52
C VAL A 180 -12.08 16.78 17.01
N LEU A 181 -11.55 17.75 17.77
CA LEU A 181 -12.32 18.92 18.17
C LEU A 181 -12.27 19.95 17.04
N VAL A 182 -13.43 20.32 16.54
CA VAL A 182 -13.57 21.23 15.39
C VAL A 182 -13.03 22.61 15.70
N ASP A 183 -13.22 23.11 16.93
CA ASP A 183 -12.70 24.42 17.35
C ASP A 183 -11.17 24.53 17.32
N LYS A 184 -10.46 23.39 17.51
CA LYS A 184 -9.00 23.34 17.36
C LYS A 184 -8.54 23.52 15.92
N LEU A 185 -9.41 23.22 14.96
CA LEU A 185 -9.15 23.32 13.53
C LEU A 185 -9.64 24.66 12.95
N ARG A 186 -10.72 25.23 13.51
CA ARG A 186 -11.25 26.53 13.09
C ARG A 186 -10.22 27.64 13.28
N GLY A 187 -10.03 28.45 12.25
CA GLY A 187 -9.03 29.52 12.25
C GLY A 187 -7.56 29.08 12.20
N ASN A 188 -7.27 27.79 12.26
CA ASN A 188 -5.89 27.29 12.10
C ASN A 188 -5.47 27.31 10.63
N LYS A 189 -4.39 28.04 10.32
CA LYS A 189 -3.90 28.23 8.95
C LYS A 189 -3.40 26.92 8.29
N SER A 190 -3.06 25.93 9.08
CA SER A 190 -2.58 24.63 8.59
C SER A 190 -3.71 23.67 8.23
N PHE A 191 -4.97 24.01 8.55
CA PHE A 191 -6.16 23.24 8.18
C PHE A 191 -6.98 23.98 7.13
N LYS A 192 -7.37 23.28 6.05
CA LYS A 192 -8.18 23.88 4.96
C LYS A 192 -9.59 24.21 5.46
N GLN A 193 -9.88 25.49 5.72
CA GLN A 193 -11.12 25.95 6.35
C GLN A 193 -12.38 25.62 5.56
N SER A 194 -12.32 25.59 4.23
CA SER A 194 -13.45 25.22 3.38
C SER A 194 -14.01 23.81 3.64
N VAL A 195 -13.21 22.93 4.26
CA VAL A 195 -13.65 21.59 4.66
C VAL A 195 -14.62 21.64 5.84
N LEU A 196 -14.58 22.72 6.65
CA LEU A 196 -15.42 22.90 7.84
C LEU A 196 -16.67 23.75 7.59
N GLU A 197 -16.91 24.27 6.38
CA GLU A 197 -18.02 25.18 6.09
C GLU A 197 -19.40 24.64 6.49
N ASN A 198 -19.61 23.34 6.29
CA ASN A 198 -20.87 22.65 6.59
C ASN A 198 -20.80 21.76 7.84
N VAL A 199 -19.74 21.88 8.64
CA VAL A 199 -19.58 21.10 9.87
C VAL A 199 -20.16 21.91 11.03
N THR A 200 -21.21 21.39 11.63
CA THR A 200 -21.92 21.98 12.78
C THR A 200 -21.53 21.34 14.10
N GLU A 201 -21.00 20.13 14.07
CA GLU A 201 -20.61 19.37 15.24
C GLU A 201 -19.37 19.99 15.89
N GLU A 202 -19.35 20.02 17.23
CA GLU A 202 -18.19 20.47 18.00
C GLU A 202 -17.04 19.47 17.96
N LYS A 203 -17.36 18.18 17.83
CA LYS A 203 -16.39 17.09 17.75
C LYS A 203 -16.81 16.05 16.71
N LEU A 204 -15.84 15.57 15.96
CA LEU A 204 -16.02 14.53 14.94
C LEU A 204 -15.35 13.24 15.38
N PRO A 205 -16.04 12.07 15.29
CA PRO A 205 -15.41 10.78 15.48
C PRO A 205 -14.39 10.54 14.37
N ALA A 206 -13.17 10.12 14.74
CA ALA A 206 -12.08 9.96 13.77
C ALA A 206 -12.22 8.68 12.93
N GLU A 207 -12.74 7.60 13.52
CA GLU A 207 -12.80 6.28 12.90
C GLU A 207 -13.59 6.24 11.58
N PRO A 208 -14.83 6.79 11.50
CA PRO A 208 -15.57 6.81 10.24
C PRO A 208 -14.88 7.64 9.16
N LEU A 209 -14.22 8.74 9.55
CA LEU A 209 -13.50 9.61 8.64
C LEU A 209 -12.24 8.92 8.08
N VAL A 210 -11.48 8.22 8.94
CA VAL A 210 -10.33 7.42 8.54
C VAL A 210 -10.76 6.31 7.59
N ARG A 211 -11.82 5.58 7.91
CA ARG A 211 -12.32 4.49 7.06
C ARG A 211 -12.76 4.99 5.69
N ALA A 212 -13.48 6.11 5.65
CA ALA A 212 -13.88 6.74 4.38
C ALA A 212 -12.66 7.22 3.56
N TYR A 213 -11.61 7.68 4.22
CA TYR A 213 -10.36 8.06 3.57
C TYR A 213 -9.65 6.84 2.95
N ILE A 214 -9.44 5.79 3.73
CA ILE A 214 -8.78 4.56 3.27
C ILE A 214 -9.59 3.87 2.17
N GLU A 215 -10.91 3.85 2.27
CA GLU A 215 -11.81 3.36 1.22
C GLU A 215 -11.60 4.13 -0.08
N GLY A 216 -11.54 5.48 -0.03
CA GLY A 216 -11.28 6.31 -1.20
C GLY A 216 -9.89 6.08 -1.82
N VAL A 217 -8.83 5.99 -1.00
CA VAL A 217 -7.47 5.68 -1.51
C VAL A 217 -7.44 4.27 -2.11
N SER A 218 -8.16 3.30 -1.52
CA SER A 218 -8.30 1.95 -2.07
C SER A 218 -8.98 1.95 -3.44
N CYS A 219 -10.05 2.72 -3.63
CA CYS A 219 -10.71 2.86 -4.93
C CYS A 219 -9.73 3.36 -5.99
N VAL A 220 -8.95 4.41 -5.67
CA VAL A 220 -7.91 4.94 -6.57
C VAL A 220 -6.88 3.88 -6.93
N HIS A 221 -6.40 3.10 -5.94
CA HIS A 221 -5.42 2.03 -6.18
C HIS A 221 -5.99 0.89 -7.03
N MET A 222 -7.24 0.47 -6.81
CA MET A 222 -7.88 -0.58 -7.61
C MET A 222 -8.07 -0.14 -9.07
N GLU A 223 -8.43 1.11 -9.32
CA GLU A 223 -8.49 1.63 -10.70
C GLU A 223 -7.13 1.63 -11.37
N LEU A 224 -6.08 2.00 -10.65
CA LEU A 224 -4.71 1.94 -11.14
C LEU A 224 -4.30 0.50 -11.50
N ARG A 225 -4.59 -0.48 -10.65
CA ARG A 225 -4.37 -1.91 -10.95
C ARG A 225 -5.08 -2.34 -12.22
N ASN A 226 -6.36 -1.99 -12.36
CA ASN A 226 -7.15 -2.34 -13.53
C ASN A 226 -6.54 -1.74 -14.80
N LEU A 227 -6.08 -0.49 -14.74
CA LEU A 227 -5.44 0.20 -15.85
C LEU A 227 -4.12 -0.48 -16.28
N LEU A 228 -3.37 -1.02 -15.34
CA LEU A 228 -2.06 -1.65 -15.59
C LEU A 228 -2.14 -3.16 -15.84
N HIS A 229 -3.27 -3.81 -15.56
CA HIS A 229 -3.41 -5.27 -15.51
C HIS A 229 -2.84 -6.01 -16.73
N GLU A 230 -3.26 -5.65 -17.93
CA GLU A 230 -2.79 -6.30 -19.17
C GLU A 230 -1.30 -6.07 -19.44
N ARG A 231 -0.78 -4.91 -19.06
CA ARG A 231 0.63 -4.57 -19.24
C ARG A 231 1.50 -5.37 -18.29
N VAL A 232 1.11 -5.43 -17.02
CA VAL A 232 1.79 -6.22 -16.00
C VAL A 232 1.84 -7.68 -16.42
N ALA A 233 0.71 -8.26 -16.86
CA ALA A 233 0.65 -9.65 -17.34
C ALA A 233 1.63 -9.90 -18.50
N ARG A 234 1.72 -8.96 -19.47
CA ARG A 234 2.68 -9.06 -20.59
C ARG A 234 4.12 -8.97 -20.13
N TRP A 235 4.45 -8.05 -19.22
CA TRP A 235 5.82 -7.93 -18.71
C TRP A 235 6.22 -9.16 -17.90
N MET A 236 5.34 -9.69 -17.05
CA MET A 236 5.58 -10.94 -16.31
C MET A 236 5.84 -12.11 -17.26
N LYS A 237 5.05 -12.21 -18.33
CA LYS A 237 5.25 -13.23 -19.36
C LYS A 237 6.63 -13.12 -20.01
N VAL A 238 7.11 -11.93 -20.35
CA VAL A 238 8.45 -11.73 -20.95
C VAL A 238 9.55 -12.27 -20.04
N ILE A 239 9.46 -12.01 -18.74
CA ILE A 239 10.46 -12.48 -17.76
C ILE A 239 10.36 -14.00 -17.60
N ARG A 240 9.15 -14.56 -17.43
CA ARG A 240 8.94 -16.01 -17.30
C ARG A 240 9.38 -16.77 -18.55
N ASP A 241 9.08 -16.26 -19.74
CA ASP A 241 9.54 -16.88 -21.01
C ASP A 241 11.07 -16.86 -21.11
N ALA A 242 11.76 -15.85 -20.58
CA ALA A 242 13.22 -15.83 -20.56
C ALA A 242 13.80 -16.85 -19.55
N ILE A 243 13.20 -16.96 -18.35
CA ILE A 243 13.58 -17.97 -17.35
C ILE A 243 13.35 -19.37 -17.91
N ALA A 244 12.22 -19.66 -18.51
CA ALA A 244 11.89 -20.96 -19.11
C ALA A 244 12.87 -21.32 -20.22
N THR A 245 13.18 -20.39 -21.15
CA THR A 245 14.15 -20.62 -22.24
C THR A 245 15.54 -21.00 -21.69
N PHE A 246 15.97 -20.37 -20.60
CA PHE A 246 17.24 -20.73 -19.98
C PHE A 246 17.17 -22.11 -19.30
N SER A 247 16.09 -22.38 -18.56
CA SER A 247 15.92 -23.64 -17.82
C SER A 247 15.87 -24.86 -18.75
N GLU A 248 15.20 -24.75 -19.92
CA GLU A 248 15.14 -25.81 -20.92
C GLU A 248 16.51 -26.21 -21.48
N GLY A 249 17.43 -25.26 -21.57
CA GLY A 249 18.80 -25.50 -22.04
C GLY A 249 19.80 -25.83 -20.93
N SER A 250 19.45 -25.65 -19.66
CA SER A 250 20.33 -25.86 -18.51
C SER A 250 20.36 -27.32 -18.08
N PRO A 251 21.53 -27.96 -17.99
CA PRO A 251 21.64 -29.40 -17.63
C PRO A 251 21.13 -29.75 -16.23
N ASP A 252 21.18 -28.80 -15.30
CA ASP A 252 20.79 -28.97 -13.90
C ASP A 252 19.55 -28.18 -13.51
N GLY A 253 18.96 -27.41 -14.46
CA GLY A 253 17.78 -26.57 -14.23
C GLY A 253 17.99 -25.43 -13.23
N ASN A 254 19.23 -25.19 -12.78
CA ASN A 254 19.54 -24.15 -11.82
C ASN A 254 19.37 -22.75 -12.44
N ILE A 255 18.55 -21.92 -11.81
CA ILE A 255 18.28 -20.52 -12.21
C ILE A 255 18.80 -19.51 -11.18
N LEU A 256 19.46 -19.93 -10.12
CA LEU A 256 19.97 -19.03 -9.08
C LEU A 256 21.04 -18.10 -9.67
N GLY A 257 20.78 -16.80 -9.59
CA GLY A 257 21.65 -15.77 -10.16
C GLY A 257 21.49 -15.59 -11.67
N LEU A 258 20.40 -16.10 -12.27
CA LEU A 258 20.11 -15.91 -13.70
C LEU A 258 19.91 -14.42 -14.03
N CYS A 259 20.57 -14.01 -15.10
CA CYS A 259 20.47 -12.65 -15.65
C CYS A 259 20.38 -12.69 -17.18
N ALA A 260 19.73 -11.69 -17.76
CA ALA A 260 19.97 -11.30 -19.13
C ALA A 260 21.18 -10.36 -19.15
N MET A 261 22.17 -10.63 -19.97
CA MET A 261 23.47 -9.90 -19.98
C MET A 261 23.86 -9.44 -21.36
N GLN A 262 24.48 -8.26 -21.39
CA GLN A 262 25.26 -7.78 -22.52
C GLN A 262 26.74 -7.97 -22.20
N LEU A 263 27.45 -8.71 -23.03
CA LEU A 263 28.88 -8.94 -22.93
C LEU A 263 29.61 -8.20 -24.04
N GLY A 264 30.71 -7.56 -23.70
CA GLY A 264 31.62 -6.92 -24.61
C GLY A 264 32.83 -7.82 -24.91
N GLU A 265 33.90 -7.23 -25.48
CA GLU A 265 35.15 -7.93 -25.71
C GLU A 265 35.73 -8.54 -24.44
N LYS A 266 36.40 -9.68 -24.57
CA LYS A 266 36.97 -10.45 -23.42
C LYS A 266 35.97 -10.85 -22.36
N ASN A 267 34.68 -11.06 -22.73
CA ASN A 267 33.61 -11.37 -21.80
C ASN A 267 33.38 -10.30 -20.71
N GLN A 268 33.74 -9.04 -20.97
CA GLN A 268 33.48 -7.96 -20.04
C GLN A 268 31.97 -7.74 -19.92
N TRP A 269 31.46 -7.66 -18.71
CA TRP A 269 30.07 -7.34 -18.46
C TRP A 269 29.83 -5.85 -18.69
N ILE A 270 28.98 -5.52 -19.65
CA ILE A 270 28.56 -4.14 -19.93
C ILE A 270 27.30 -3.84 -19.15
N GLN A 271 26.29 -4.71 -19.24
CA GLN A 271 24.99 -4.54 -18.62
C GLN A 271 24.41 -5.90 -18.22
N SER A 272 23.63 -5.92 -17.12
CA SER A 272 22.90 -7.11 -16.70
C SER A 272 21.56 -6.76 -16.08
N VAL A 273 20.55 -7.59 -16.36
CA VAL A 273 19.20 -7.51 -15.83
C VAL A 273 18.93 -8.80 -15.06
N PRO A 274 18.70 -8.77 -13.76
CA PRO A 274 18.40 -9.98 -13.00
C PRO A 274 17.04 -10.54 -13.39
N LEU A 275 16.90 -11.86 -13.42
CA LEU A 275 15.67 -12.58 -13.72
C LEU A 275 15.28 -13.39 -12.48
N VAL A 276 14.55 -12.73 -11.57
CA VAL A 276 14.22 -13.28 -10.24
C VAL A 276 12.73 -13.58 -10.18
N GLU A 277 12.36 -14.87 -10.19
CA GLU A 277 10.95 -15.29 -10.10
C GLU A 277 10.29 -14.82 -8.80
N ASP A 278 11.05 -14.78 -7.68
CA ASP A 278 10.54 -14.36 -6.37
C ASP A 278 9.96 -12.92 -6.40
N MET A 279 10.51 -12.04 -7.26
CA MET A 279 9.97 -10.70 -7.43
C MET A 279 8.56 -10.74 -8.07
N LEU A 280 8.36 -11.61 -9.06
CA LEU A 280 7.05 -11.78 -9.70
C LEU A 280 6.04 -12.37 -8.72
N GLN A 281 6.46 -13.37 -7.96
CA GLN A 281 5.65 -13.96 -6.88
C GLN A 281 5.30 -12.94 -5.80
N ARG A 282 6.25 -12.08 -5.41
CA ARG A 282 6.01 -11.00 -4.46
C ARG A 282 4.91 -10.05 -4.95
N LEU A 283 4.96 -9.66 -6.21
CA LEU A 283 3.94 -8.82 -6.82
C LEU A 283 2.55 -9.48 -6.78
N GLU A 284 2.46 -10.76 -7.17
CA GLU A 284 1.21 -11.53 -7.13
C GLU A 284 0.66 -11.68 -5.69
N ILE A 285 1.54 -11.93 -4.71
CA ILE A 285 1.17 -12.03 -3.29
C ILE A 285 0.58 -10.70 -2.80
N LEU A 286 1.22 -9.56 -3.12
CA LEU A 286 0.73 -8.24 -2.70
C LEU A 286 -0.63 -7.94 -3.33
N GLN A 287 -0.80 -8.21 -4.62
CA GLN A 287 -2.07 -8.00 -5.31
C GLN A 287 -3.20 -8.89 -4.76
N LYS A 288 -2.89 -10.14 -4.42
CA LYS A 288 -3.86 -11.08 -3.83
C LYS A 288 -4.23 -10.71 -2.39
N ARG A 289 -3.26 -10.27 -1.59
CA ARG A 289 -3.44 -9.91 -0.19
C ARG A 289 -4.22 -8.60 -0.02
N ASN A 290 -3.82 -7.57 -0.74
CA ASN A 290 -4.36 -6.21 -0.62
C ASN A 290 -5.53 -6.02 -1.60
N ARG A 291 -6.69 -6.56 -1.24
CA ARG A 291 -7.95 -6.48 -2.03
C ARG A 291 -8.59 -5.10 -1.89
N SER A 292 -9.66 -4.87 -2.67
CA SER A 292 -10.53 -3.70 -2.53
C SER A 292 -11.10 -3.58 -1.11
N LEU A 293 -11.16 -2.34 -0.62
CA LEU A 293 -11.73 -1.98 0.68
C LEU A 293 -13.02 -1.15 0.53
N GLU A 294 -13.78 -1.34 -0.56
CA GLU A 294 -14.98 -0.55 -0.90
C GLU A 294 -16.07 -0.53 0.18
N TRP A 295 -16.12 -1.54 1.06
CA TRP A 295 -17.14 -1.65 2.09
C TRP A 295 -16.59 -1.40 3.50
N LEU A 296 -15.44 -0.78 3.61
CA LEU A 296 -14.75 -0.59 4.88
C LEU A 296 -15.57 0.24 5.87
N THR A 297 -16.26 1.29 5.40
CA THR A 297 -17.13 2.14 6.21
C THR A 297 -18.36 1.42 6.77
N ARG A 298 -18.73 0.27 6.18
CA ARG A 298 -19.87 -0.58 6.60
C ARG A 298 -19.42 -1.84 7.32
N SER A 299 -18.12 -1.98 7.60
CA SER A 299 -17.54 -3.16 8.23
C SER A 299 -17.08 -2.84 9.65
N PHE A 300 -17.19 -3.79 10.55
CA PHE A 300 -16.61 -3.71 11.88
C PHE A 300 -16.15 -5.09 12.34
N VAL A 301 -15.15 -5.10 13.21
CA VAL A 301 -14.64 -6.33 13.83
C VAL A 301 -15.35 -6.53 15.16
N SER A 302 -15.82 -7.74 15.43
CA SER A 302 -16.44 -8.14 16.68
C SER A 302 -15.98 -9.54 17.07
N ASN A 303 -15.70 -9.73 18.35
CA ASN A 303 -15.48 -11.02 18.98
C ASN A 303 -16.70 -11.49 19.80
N ALA A 304 -17.85 -10.83 19.66
CA ALA A 304 -19.08 -11.25 20.31
C ALA A 304 -19.39 -12.71 19.92
N PRO A 305 -19.79 -13.58 20.89
CA PRO A 305 -20.18 -14.92 20.55
C PRO A 305 -21.37 -14.89 19.58
N ARG A 306 -21.34 -15.79 18.60
CA ARG A 306 -22.49 -15.94 17.71
C ARG A 306 -23.65 -16.50 18.50
N PRO A 307 -24.90 -16.05 18.31
CA PRO A 307 -26.05 -16.74 18.88
C PRO A 307 -26.00 -18.19 18.43
N ALA A 308 -26.27 -19.10 19.36
CA ALA A 308 -26.35 -20.53 19.05
C ALA A 308 -27.38 -20.70 17.91
N ILE A 309 -26.97 -21.29 16.80
CA ILE A 309 -27.90 -21.69 15.76
C ILE A 309 -28.81 -22.75 16.38
N ARG A 310 -30.04 -22.39 16.66
CA ARG A 310 -31.09 -23.32 17.15
C ARG A 310 -31.65 -24.12 15.98
#